data_8116a9c4ee6ff5a6b11d067dc6e92487
#
_entry.id   8116a9c4ee6ff5a6b11d067dc6e92487
#
_cell.length_a   1.000
_cell.length_b   1.000
_cell.length_c   1.000
_cell.angle_alpha   90.00
_cell.angle_beta   90.00
_cell.angle_gamma   90.00
#
_symmetry.space_group_name_H-M   'P 1'
#
loop_
_entity.id
_entity.type
_entity.pdbx_description
1 polymer ?
#
loop_
_entity_poly.entity_id
_entity_poly.type
_entity_poly.pdbx_seq_one_letter_code
_entity_poly.pdbx_strand_id
1 'polypeptide(L)'
;MKFASSPLLSQRLPAWRARLLLLGFLAAFAGLAGWSLYLQGFNSGFLQEKGAMRYSRVLELSATRGRIMDRNGNVLAVSTPVKSIWAIPEDARLQPAQANALAALLEMDVRELQRKLASDRDFVFVKRQIPPDVADKVAALNLPGIHDQREYRRYYPAAEMSAHMLGFTGADDIGQEGVELALEKTLAGMAGSRRVIKDRRGQVVEDVESIRAPQDGKDVLLALDDKIQYLAYASLRQTIADSHAKAGGIVVLDAKSGEVLALVNLPTYNPNNRVKLSGAQLRNRALTDTFEPGSTMKPFTAALALDKGKYLVDTPIQTAPGWLTIGNATIHDSEAHGVLTVAQVIQKSSNIGAAKMALSFKPEEMWTMLDSLGFGSPLKLGFPGEVGGRLRPYKNWRPIEQATMAYGNGISVTLMQLARAYLVFARNGDLLPLSLTRLDSPPLAGKPIFTEQTAHEVRAMLEMVVMPGGTAPKAKVAGYRVAGKTGTAHKVEGGIYVNHYVASFVGFAPASDPRLVIAVMIDEPSGGSYYGGDVAAPVFSRVMAGSLRALGVEQDAPPMQAAVAVAPAKESM
;
A
#
# COMPACT_ATOMS: atom_id res chain seq x y z
N MET A 1 61.08 -37.50 -73.00
CA MET A 1 60.12 -38.55 -72.64
C MET A 1 58.87 -38.40 -73.52
N LYS A 2 58.65 -39.40 -74.40
CA LYS A 2 57.44 -39.42 -75.26
C LYS A 2 56.27 -39.92 -74.39
N PHE A 3 55.29 -39.07 -74.17
CA PHE A 3 54.00 -39.51 -73.52
C PHE A 3 53.32 -40.48 -74.45
N ALA A 4 53.16 -41.71 -74.01
CA ALA A 4 52.39 -42.71 -74.69
C ALA A 4 50.89 -42.27 -74.79
N SER A 5 50.40 -42.08 -76.00
CA SER A 5 48.99 -41.75 -76.28
C SER A 5 48.14 -42.95 -75.91
N SER A 6 47.27 -42.81 -74.89
CA SER A 6 46.34 -43.82 -74.48
C SER A 6 45.41 -44.20 -75.65
N PRO A 7 45.24 -45.49 -75.97
CA PRO A 7 44.39 -45.93 -77.08
C PRO A 7 42.92 -45.56 -76.89
N LEU A 8 42.52 -45.21 -75.67
CA LEU A 8 41.14 -44.75 -75.34
C LEU A 8 40.85 -43.34 -75.83
N LEU A 9 41.88 -42.49 -76.10
CA LEU A 9 41.71 -41.13 -76.59
C LEU A 9 41.53 -41.06 -78.13
N SER A 10 41.71 -42.14 -78.87
CA SER A 10 41.56 -42.20 -80.34
C SER A 10 40.17 -42.68 -80.79
N GLN A 11 39.33 -43.15 -79.88
CA GLN A 11 37.99 -43.54 -80.26
C GLN A 11 37.08 -42.30 -80.35
N ARG A 12 36.74 -41.86 -81.56
CA ARG A 12 35.74 -40.84 -81.77
C ARG A 12 34.36 -41.36 -81.34
N LEU A 13 33.83 -40.76 -80.30
CA LEU A 13 32.45 -41.07 -79.90
C LEU A 13 31.50 -40.82 -81.08
N PRO A 14 30.54 -41.74 -81.35
CA PRO A 14 29.53 -41.52 -82.34
C PRO A 14 28.82 -40.19 -82.13
N ALA A 15 28.70 -39.38 -83.19
CA ALA A 15 28.16 -38.00 -83.12
C ALA A 15 26.77 -37.94 -82.46
N TRP A 16 25.99 -39.01 -82.50
CA TRP A 16 24.69 -39.06 -81.85
C TRP A 16 24.81 -39.05 -80.31
N ARG A 17 25.83 -39.66 -79.73
CA ARG A 17 26.05 -39.65 -78.27
C ARG A 17 26.43 -38.26 -77.77
N ALA A 18 27.28 -37.54 -78.54
CA ALA A 18 27.62 -36.18 -78.22
C ALA A 18 26.42 -35.24 -78.31
N ARG A 19 25.53 -35.44 -79.33
CA ARG A 19 24.28 -34.72 -79.45
C ARG A 19 23.28 -35.03 -78.33
N LEU A 20 23.20 -36.29 -77.87
CA LEU A 20 22.36 -36.70 -76.75
C LEU A 20 22.83 -36.05 -75.43
N LEU A 21 24.13 -36.03 -75.19
CA LEU A 21 24.69 -35.31 -74.02
C LEU A 21 24.41 -33.82 -74.09
N LEU A 22 24.62 -33.20 -75.28
CA LEU A 22 24.34 -31.78 -75.46
C LEU A 22 22.84 -31.47 -75.26
N LEU A 23 21.93 -32.28 -75.75
CA LEU A 23 20.50 -32.14 -75.55
C LEU A 23 20.11 -32.34 -74.05
N GLY A 24 20.76 -33.30 -73.36
CA GLY A 24 20.59 -33.49 -71.92
C GLY A 24 21.03 -32.27 -71.10
N PHE A 25 22.18 -31.68 -71.45
CA PHE A 25 22.65 -30.45 -70.80
C PHE A 25 21.72 -29.27 -71.10
N LEU A 26 21.31 -29.09 -72.35
CA LEU A 26 20.36 -28.02 -72.73
C LEU A 26 19.01 -28.16 -72.01
N ALA A 27 18.47 -29.39 -71.90
CA ALA A 27 17.27 -29.65 -71.13
C ALA A 27 17.45 -29.36 -69.65
N ALA A 28 18.60 -29.74 -69.06
CA ALA A 28 18.92 -29.45 -67.66
C ALA A 28 19.06 -27.91 -67.43
N PHE A 29 19.75 -27.20 -68.33
CA PHE A 29 19.83 -25.76 -68.26
C PHE A 29 18.47 -25.06 -68.48
N ALA A 30 17.63 -25.54 -69.38
CA ALA A 30 16.29 -25.01 -69.57
C ALA A 30 15.41 -25.30 -68.33
N GLY A 31 15.54 -26.47 -67.68
CA GLY A 31 14.88 -26.77 -66.41
C GLY A 31 15.34 -25.87 -65.27
N LEU A 32 16.66 -25.62 -65.14
CA LEU A 32 17.20 -24.68 -64.15
C LEU A 32 16.76 -23.22 -64.42
N ALA A 33 16.75 -22.80 -65.70
CA ALA A 33 16.29 -21.46 -66.07
C ALA A 33 14.78 -21.30 -65.76
N GLY A 34 13.96 -22.29 -66.11
CA GLY A 34 12.52 -22.31 -65.79
C GLY A 34 12.28 -22.30 -64.27
N TRP A 35 13.07 -23.10 -63.52
CA TRP A 35 12.99 -23.12 -62.05
C TRP A 35 13.43 -21.79 -61.45
N SER A 36 14.49 -21.15 -61.98
CA SER A 36 14.92 -19.82 -61.55
C SER A 36 13.88 -18.74 -61.83
N LEU A 37 13.26 -18.76 -63.02
CA LEU A 37 12.13 -17.89 -63.35
C LEU A 37 10.91 -18.10 -62.46
N TYR A 38 10.58 -19.34 -62.15
CA TYR A 38 9.50 -19.67 -61.21
C TYR A 38 9.79 -19.11 -59.81
N LEU A 39 11.01 -19.32 -59.27
CA LEU A 39 11.41 -18.83 -57.95
C LEU A 39 11.49 -17.31 -57.91
N GLN A 40 12.09 -16.67 -58.91
CA GLN A 40 12.31 -15.22 -58.92
C GLN A 40 11.10 -14.42 -59.44
N GLY A 41 10.26 -14.97 -60.30
CA GLY A 41 9.07 -14.31 -60.86
C GLY A 41 7.81 -14.62 -60.05
N PHE A 42 7.44 -15.90 -59.95
CA PHE A 42 6.13 -16.30 -59.39
C PHE A 42 6.16 -16.50 -57.87
N ASN A 43 7.33 -16.89 -57.29
CA ASN A 43 7.44 -17.17 -55.86
C ASN A 43 8.30 -16.16 -55.09
N SER A 44 8.69 -15.04 -55.70
CA SER A 44 9.55 -14.03 -55.08
C SER A 44 8.93 -13.45 -53.81
N GLY A 45 7.62 -13.16 -53.79
CA GLY A 45 6.91 -12.65 -52.63
C GLY A 45 6.94 -13.63 -51.44
N PHE A 46 6.68 -14.90 -51.67
CA PHE A 46 6.72 -15.93 -50.64
C PHE A 46 8.13 -16.15 -50.06
N LEU A 47 9.14 -16.10 -50.93
CA LEU A 47 10.55 -16.25 -50.49
C LEU A 47 11.05 -15.02 -49.75
N GLN A 48 10.61 -13.82 -50.16
CA GLN A 48 10.88 -12.58 -49.44
C GLN A 48 10.19 -12.57 -48.08
N GLU A 49 8.94 -12.99 -47.98
CA GLU A 49 8.18 -13.10 -46.74
C GLU A 49 8.82 -14.14 -45.78
N LYS A 50 9.21 -15.33 -46.26
CA LYS A 50 9.96 -16.30 -45.47
C LYS A 50 11.35 -15.80 -45.07
N GLY A 51 12.04 -15.05 -45.91
CA GLY A 51 13.29 -14.40 -45.60
C GLY A 51 13.08 -13.34 -44.49
N ALA A 52 12.10 -12.47 -44.69
CA ALA A 52 11.75 -11.45 -43.70
C ALA A 52 11.39 -12.05 -42.33
N MET A 53 10.62 -13.14 -42.30
CA MET A 53 10.29 -13.84 -41.04
C MET A 53 11.50 -14.43 -40.31
N ARG A 54 12.59 -14.74 -40.99
CA ARG A 54 13.82 -15.25 -40.38
C ARG A 54 14.66 -14.16 -39.70
N TYR A 55 14.64 -12.94 -40.22
CA TYR A 55 15.47 -11.81 -39.76
C TYR A 55 14.66 -10.73 -39.04
N SER A 56 13.33 -10.69 -39.23
CA SER A 56 12.48 -9.75 -38.53
C SER A 56 12.23 -10.21 -37.09
N ARG A 57 12.34 -9.28 -36.18
CA ARG A 57 11.95 -9.46 -34.77
C ARG A 57 10.98 -8.35 -34.40
N VAL A 58 10.00 -8.68 -33.58
CA VAL A 58 9.17 -7.67 -32.93
C VAL A 58 9.92 -7.22 -31.68
N LEU A 59 10.31 -5.96 -31.68
CA LEU A 59 10.94 -5.33 -30.52
C LEU A 59 9.82 -4.66 -29.70
N GLU A 60 9.73 -5.01 -28.43
CA GLU A 60 8.83 -4.35 -27.51
C GLU A 60 9.45 -3.02 -27.07
N LEU A 61 8.64 -1.94 -27.13
CA LEU A 61 9.01 -0.61 -26.68
C LEU A 61 8.38 -0.39 -25.32
N SER A 62 9.18 -0.35 -24.28
CA SER A 62 8.68 -0.15 -22.92
C SER A 62 7.97 1.20 -22.81
N ALA A 63 6.77 1.20 -22.22
CA ALA A 63 6.09 2.40 -21.78
C ALA A 63 6.66 2.84 -20.43
N THR A 64 6.61 4.14 -20.14
CA THR A 64 6.98 4.67 -18.83
C THR A 64 5.80 4.52 -17.88
N ARG A 65 6.05 4.00 -16.68
CA ARG A 65 5.04 3.90 -15.63
C ARG A 65 4.68 5.29 -15.10
N GLY A 66 3.39 5.59 -14.93
CA GLY A 66 2.88 6.85 -14.41
C GLY A 66 3.45 7.17 -13.03
N ARG A 67 3.61 8.45 -12.72
CA ARG A 67 4.07 8.92 -11.41
C ARG A 67 2.95 8.76 -10.38
N ILE A 68 3.33 8.53 -9.13
CA ILE A 68 2.45 8.66 -7.98
C ILE A 68 2.85 9.92 -7.24
N MET A 69 1.89 10.78 -6.99
CA MET A 69 2.09 12.06 -6.32
C MET A 69 1.17 12.19 -5.11
N ASP A 70 1.56 12.98 -4.13
CA ASP A 70 0.70 13.38 -3.02
C ASP A 70 -0.39 14.36 -3.51
N ARG A 71 -1.30 14.75 -2.61
CA ARG A 71 -2.40 15.68 -2.94
C ARG A 71 -1.93 17.06 -3.41
N ASN A 72 -0.69 17.44 -3.12
CA ASN A 72 -0.08 18.72 -3.44
C ASN A 72 0.80 18.66 -4.69
N GLY A 73 0.93 17.47 -5.32
CA GLY A 73 1.76 17.24 -6.51
C GLY A 73 3.21 16.85 -6.21
N ASN A 74 3.59 16.62 -4.95
CA ASN A 74 4.92 16.12 -4.60
C ASN A 74 5.07 14.68 -5.06
N VAL A 75 6.19 14.36 -5.70
CA VAL A 75 6.43 13.03 -6.25
C VAL A 75 6.75 12.03 -5.14
N LEU A 76 5.93 10.98 -5.05
CA LEU A 76 6.07 9.86 -4.12
C LEU A 76 6.66 8.60 -4.76
N ALA A 77 6.43 8.41 -6.07
CA ALA A 77 7.04 7.34 -6.86
C ALA A 77 7.24 7.78 -8.31
N VAL A 78 8.41 7.49 -8.86
CA VAL A 78 8.78 7.84 -10.23
C VAL A 78 9.63 6.73 -10.84
N SER A 79 9.46 6.47 -12.14
CA SER A 79 10.31 5.53 -12.89
C SER A 79 11.48 6.28 -13.51
N THR A 80 12.70 5.89 -13.14
CA THR A 80 13.95 6.43 -13.67
C THR A 80 14.51 5.50 -14.74
N PRO A 81 15.06 6.02 -15.85
CA PRO A 81 15.67 5.19 -16.87
C PRO A 81 16.93 4.52 -16.32
N VAL A 82 17.04 3.23 -16.57
CA VAL A 82 18.20 2.38 -16.25
C VAL A 82 18.51 1.49 -17.44
N LYS A 83 19.61 0.76 -17.38
CA LYS A 83 19.96 -0.24 -18.39
C LYS A 83 20.12 -1.62 -17.75
N SER A 84 19.83 -2.66 -18.51
CA SER A 84 20.07 -4.05 -18.12
C SER A 84 21.06 -4.68 -19.09
N ILE A 85 22.10 -5.30 -18.55
CA ILE A 85 23.10 -6.04 -19.34
C ILE A 85 22.62 -7.46 -19.50
N TRP A 86 22.58 -7.91 -20.72
CA TRP A 86 22.22 -9.27 -21.09
C TRP A 86 23.24 -9.88 -22.05
N ALA A 87 23.26 -11.19 -22.14
CA ALA A 87 24.20 -11.92 -22.97
C ALA A 87 23.49 -12.96 -23.84
N ILE A 88 24.09 -13.21 -25.02
CA ILE A 88 23.86 -14.40 -25.81
C ILE A 88 25.01 -15.36 -25.46
N PRO A 89 24.79 -16.42 -24.65
CA PRO A 89 25.86 -17.26 -24.13
C PRO A 89 26.75 -17.88 -25.22
N GLU A 90 26.16 -18.31 -26.34
CA GLU A 90 26.90 -18.88 -27.48
C GLU A 90 27.95 -17.91 -28.07
N ASP A 91 27.64 -16.60 -28.09
CA ASP A 91 28.49 -15.55 -28.65
C ASP A 91 29.41 -14.93 -27.61
N ALA A 92 29.04 -15.04 -26.32
CA ALA A 92 29.75 -14.40 -25.19
C ALA A 92 30.99 -15.19 -24.74
N ARG A 93 31.93 -15.44 -25.67
CA ARG A 93 33.20 -16.12 -25.39
C ARG A 93 34.24 -15.11 -24.88
N LEU A 94 34.14 -14.80 -23.57
CA LEU A 94 35.02 -13.80 -22.96
C LEU A 94 36.36 -14.42 -22.53
N GLN A 95 37.47 -13.69 -22.78
CA GLN A 95 38.75 -14.01 -22.18
C GLN A 95 38.73 -13.74 -20.66
N PRO A 96 39.56 -14.40 -19.85
CA PRO A 96 39.57 -14.22 -18.39
C PRO A 96 39.73 -12.75 -17.96
N ALA A 97 40.56 -11.95 -18.66
CA ALA A 97 40.72 -10.53 -18.39
C ALA A 97 39.45 -9.72 -18.66
N GLN A 98 38.70 -10.05 -19.73
CA GLN A 98 37.44 -9.42 -20.10
C GLN A 98 36.33 -9.77 -19.10
N ALA A 99 36.24 -11.05 -18.69
CA ALA A 99 35.31 -11.49 -17.68
C ALA A 99 35.55 -10.80 -16.33
N ASN A 100 36.82 -10.64 -15.92
CA ASN A 100 37.17 -9.92 -14.70
C ASN A 100 36.78 -8.44 -14.78
N ALA A 101 37.06 -7.77 -15.92
CA ALA A 101 36.71 -6.37 -16.12
C ALA A 101 35.18 -6.15 -16.09
N LEU A 102 34.43 -7.01 -16.76
CA LEU A 102 32.94 -6.97 -16.75
C LEU A 102 32.37 -7.22 -15.35
N ALA A 103 32.89 -8.23 -14.66
CA ALA A 103 32.46 -8.55 -13.30
C ALA A 103 32.74 -7.41 -12.31
N ALA A 104 33.90 -6.76 -12.43
CA ALA A 104 34.28 -5.60 -11.61
C ALA A 104 33.34 -4.40 -11.85
N LEU A 105 33.06 -4.05 -13.12
CA LEU A 105 32.13 -2.96 -13.46
C LEU A 105 30.71 -3.24 -12.98
N LEU A 106 30.30 -4.50 -13.01
CA LEU A 106 28.96 -4.92 -12.58
C LEU A 106 28.89 -5.24 -11.08
N GLU A 107 29.98 -5.09 -10.32
CA GLU A 107 30.04 -5.43 -8.88
C GLU A 107 29.46 -6.82 -8.60
N MET A 108 29.92 -7.83 -9.32
CA MET A 108 29.46 -9.22 -9.19
C MET A 108 30.64 -10.20 -9.13
N ASP A 109 30.40 -11.37 -8.56
CA ASP A 109 31.41 -12.42 -8.51
C ASP A 109 31.66 -13.00 -9.92
N VAL A 110 32.94 -13.16 -10.26
CA VAL A 110 33.36 -13.67 -11.59
C VAL A 110 32.82 -15.09 -11.84
N ARG A 111 32.74 -15.92 -10.81
CA ARG A 111 32.19 -17.27 -10.91
C ARG A 111 30.69 -17.26 -11.18
N GLU A 112 29.98 -16.27 -10.62
CA GLU A 112 28.56 -16.07 -10.93
C GLU A 112 28.37 -15.65 -12.38
N LEU A 113 29.19 -14.71 -12.88
CA LEU A 113 29.19 -14.29 -14.28
C LEU A 113 29.43 -15.49 -15.20
N GLN A 114 30.47 -16.28 -14.92
CA GLN A 114 30.80 -17.46 -15.71
C GLN A 114 29.67 -18.49 -15.73
N ARG A 115 29.00 -18.74 -14.59
CA ARG A 115 27.84 -19.65 -14.53
C ARG A 115 26.67 -19.14 -15.39
N LYS A 116 26.42 -17.83 -15.41
CA LYS A 116 25.37 -17.25 -16.27
C LYS A 116 25.73 -17.39 -17.75
N LEU A 117 26.97 -17.14 -18.13
CA LEU A 117 27.45 -17.27 -19.52
C LEU A 117 27.60 -18.70 -19.99
N ALA A 118 27.70 -19.69 -19.10
CA ALA A 118 27.73 -21.13 -19.43
C ALA A 118 26.33 -21.74 -19.59
N SER A 119 25.27 -20.94 -19.63
CA SER A 119 23.88 -21.39 -19.79
C SER A 119 23.59 -21.78 -21.26
N ASP A 120 22.83 -22.86 -21.48
CA ASP A 120 22.35 -23.28 -22.81
C ASP A 120 21.15 -22.46 -23.32
N ARG A 121 20.91 -21.30 -22.75
CA ARG A 121 19.80 -20.41 -23.12
C ARG A 121 20.25 -19.45 -24.22
N ASP A 122 19.35 -19.15 -25.15
CA ASP A 122 19.59 -18.14 -26.20
C ASP A 122 19.79 -16.72 -25.64
N PHE A 123 19.32 -16.48 -24.41
CA PHE A 123 19.31 -15.17 -23.74
C PHE A 123 19.45 -15.34 -22.23
N VAL A 124 20.33 -14.54 -21.61
CA VAL A 124 20.48 -14.49 -20.15
C VAL A 124 20.75 -13.06 -19.67
N PHE A 125 20.02 -12.60 -18.64
CA PHE A 125 20.38 -11.37 -17.96
C PHE A 125 21.64 -11.57 -17.11
N VAL A 126 22.68 -10.79 -17.41
CA VAL A 126 23.90 -10.73 -16.60
C VAL A 126 23.65 -9.92 -15.34
N LYS A 127 23.22 -8.66 -15.49
CA LYS A 127 22.78 -7.81 -14.37
C LYS A 127 21.71 -6.83 -14.86
N ARG A 128 20.61 -6.73 -14.09
CA ARG A 128 19.49 -5.84 -14.43
C ARG A 128 19.55 -4.53 -13.65
N GLN A 129 18.94 -3.52 -14.20
CA GLN A 129 18.67 -2.22 -13.55
C GLN A 129 19.92 -1.52 -13.03
N ILE A 130 20.99 -1.50 -13.84
CA ILE A 130 22.23 -0.77 -13.53
C ILE A 130 22.11 0.71 -13.96
N PRO A 131 22.87 1.61 -13.33
CA PRO A 131 22.96 3.01 -13.76
C PRO A 131 23.43 3.14 -15.22
N PRO A 132 22.92 4.11 -15.99
CA PRO A 132 23.28 4.31 -17.39
C PRO A 132 24.81 4.50 -17.60
N ASP A 133 25.47 5.25 -16.71
CA ASP A 133 26.91 5.48 -16.76
C ASP A 133 27.76 4.21 -16.60
N VAL A 134 27.29 3.25 -15.79
CA VAL A 134 27.94 1.92 -15.67
C VAL A 134 27.71 1.11 -16.93
N ALA A 135 26.50 1.15 -17.50
CA ALA A 135 26.20 0.45 -18.74
C ALA A 135 27.03 1.00 -19.93
N ASP A 136 27.22 2.32 -19.98
CA ASP A 136 28.07 2.95 -21.01
C ASP A 136 29.54 2.50 -20.89
N LYS A 137 30.07 2.34 -19.68
CA LYS A 137 31.38 1.75 -19.43
C LYS A 137 31.47 0.28 -19.88
N VAL A 138 30.39 -0.50 -19.65
CA VAL A 138 30.30 -1.89 -20.13
C VAL A 138 30.27 -1.93 -21.65
N ALA A 139 29.48 -1.06 -22.29
CA ALA A 139 29.44 -0.94 -23.76
C ALA A 139 30.79 -0.56 -24.37
N ALA A 140 31.58 0.31 -23.71
CA ALA A 140 32.92 0.70 -24.13
C ALA A 140 33.91 -0.48 -24.13
N LEU A 141 33.67 -1.56 -23.36
CA LEU A 141 34.50 -2.78 -23.42
C LEU A 141 34.33 -3.55 -24.74
N ASN A 142 33.31 -3.27 -25.52
CA ASN A 142 33.01 -3.86 -26.82
C ASN A 142 33.09 -5.41 -26.81
N LEU A 143 32.45 -6.05 -25.81
CA LEU A 143 32.54 -7.48 -25.58
C LEU A 143 31.59 -8.25 -26.52
N PRO A 144 32.04 -9.35 -27.16
CA PRO A 144 31.17 -10.13 -28.03
C PRO A 144 30.04 -10.78 -27.22
N GLY A 145 28.83 -10.78 -27.79
CA GLY A 145 27.63 -11.40 -27.18
C GLY A 145 27.09 -10.72 -25.92
N ILE A 146 27.65 -9.56 -25.52
CA ILE A 146 27.18 -8.75 -24.41
C ILE A 146 26.46 -7.53 -24.98
N HIS A 147 25.22 -7.30 -24.50
CA HIS A 147 24.36 -6.23 -24.98
C HIS A 147 23.72 -5.51 -23.80
N ASP A 148 23.24 -4.30 -24.05
CA ASP A 148 22.40 -3.57 -23.10
C ASP A 148 20.99 -3.33 -23.66
N GLN A 149 20.02 -3.20 -22.77
CA GLN A 149 18.67 -2.75 -23.12
C GLN A 149 18.20 -1.72 -22.10
N ARG A 150 17.41 -0.76 -22.58
CA ARG A 150 16.78 0.23 -21.71
C ARG A 150 15.66 -0.42 -20.90
N GLU A 151 15.69 -0.18 -19.59
CA GLU A 151 14.65 -0.53 -18.64
C GLU A 151 14.32 0.68 -17.78
N TYR A 152 13.33 0.54 -16.92
CA TYR A 152 12.97 1.52 -15.90
C TYR A 152 13.11 0.91 -14.52
N ARG A 153 13.53 1.72 -13.55
CA ARG A 153 13.57 1.35 -12.15
C ARG A 153 12.68 2.31 -11.38
N ARG A 154 11.75 1.75 -10.62
CA ARG A 154 10.90 2.53 -9.74
C ARG A 154 11.69 3.06 -8.56
N TYR A 155 11.54 4.34 -8.27
CA TYR A 155 12.19 5.03 -7.17
C TYR A 155 11.15 5.73 -6.30
N TYR A 156 11.33 5.63 -4.98
CA TYR A 156 10.42 6.11 -3.94
C TYR A 156 11.17 7.12 -3.06
N PRO A 157 11.05 8.44 -3.31
CA PRO A 157 11.78 9.47 -2.57
C PRO A 157 11.53 9.43 -1.06
N ALA A 158 10.27 9.17 -0.65
CA ALA A 158 9.87 9.10 0.75
C ALA A 158 10.29 7.80 1.48
N ALA A 159 10.94 6.86 0.78
CA ALA A 159 11.46 5.61 1.34
C ALA A 159 10.49 4.91 2.31
N GLU A 160 10.92 4.67 3.56
CA GLU A 160 10.15 3.92 4.56
C GLU A 160 8.87 4.61 5.02
N MET A 161 8.80 5.93 4.90
CA MET A 161 7.70 6.76 5.41
C MET A 161 6.36 6.42 4.76
N SER A 162 6.35 6.16 3.45
CA SER A 162 5.14 5.89 2.67
C SER A 162 5.09 4.46 2.12
N ALA A 163 6.01 3.58 2.55
CA ALA A 163 6.18 2.25 1.98
C ALA A 163 4.90 1.41 1.96
N HIS A 164 4.16 1.36 3.06
CA HIS A 164 2.94 0.56 3.14
C HIS A 164 1.77 1.14 2.34
N MET A 165 1.74 2.46 2.11
CA MET A 165 0.75 3.07 1.22
C MET A 165 1.10 2.81 -0.24
N LEU A 166 2.34 3.11 -0.62
CA LEU A 166 2.77 3.02 -2.01
C LEU A 166 2.95 1.57 -2.47
N GLY A 167 3.51 0.73 -1.61
CA GLY A 167 4.00 -0.59 -2.01
C GLY A 167 5.29 -0.49 -2.82
N PHE A 168 5.46 -1.39 -3.76
CA PHE A 168 6.62 -1.45 -4.65
C PHE A 168 6.32 -2.24 -5.93
N THR A 169 7.17 -2.05 -6.95
CA THR A 169 7.15 -2.85 -8.18
C THR A 169 8.19 -3.97 -8.15
N GLY A 170 7.95 -5.01 -8.94
CA GLY A 170 8.93 -6.05 -9.25
C GLY A 170 10.02 -5.57 -10.22
N ALA A 171 10.88 -6.49 -10.63
CA ALA A 171 11.94 -6.20 -11.61
C ALA A 171 11.40 -5.87 -13.00
N ASP A 172 10.19 -6.34 -13.32
CA ASP A 172 9.52 -6.07 -14.61
C ASP A 172 8.59 -4.85 -14.55
N ASP A 173 8.78 -3.99 -13.55
CA ASP A 173 7.98 -2.77 -13.27
C ASP A 173 6.48 -3.03 -13.04
N ILE A 174 6.12 -4.27 -12.65
CA ILE A 174 4.76 -4.69 -12.28
C ILE A 174 4.57 -4.45 -10.79
N GLY A 175 3.47 -3.81 -10.40
CA GLY A 175 3.11 -3.58 -8.99
C GLY A 175 2.93 -4.88 -8.21
N GLN A 176 3.55 -4.95 -7.02
CA GLN A 176 3.52 -6.15 -6.17
C GLN A 176 2.72 -5.93 -4.90
N GLU A 177 2.69 -4.71 -4.39
CA GLU A 177 2.06 -4.32 -3.13
C GLU A 177 1.49 -2.91 -3.23
N GLY A 178 0.62 -2.54 -2.30
CA GLY A 178 0.15 -1.19 -2.08
C GLY A 178 -0.60 -0.58 -3.27
N VAL A 179 -0.50 0.73 -3.39
CA VAL A 179 -1.08 1.51 -4.51
C VAL A 179 -0.49 1.10 -5.85
N GLU A 180 0.81 0.71 -5.88
CA GLU A 180 1.44 0.21 -7.10
C GLU A 180 0.68 -1.00 -7.68
N LEU A 181 0.23 -1.93 -6.83
CA LEU A 181 -0.58 -3.08 -7.24
C LEU A 181 -2.06 -2.70 -7.44
N ALA A 182 -2.63 -1.92 -6.52
CA ALA A 182 -4.04 -1.53 -6.56
C ALA A 182 -4.40 -0.77 -7.85
N LEU A 183 -3.50 0.10 -8.31
CA LEU A 183 -3.70 0.94 -9.49
C LEU A 183 -2.82 0.53 -10.69
N GLU A 184 -2.40 -0.75 -10.74
CA GLU A 184 -1.55 -1.29 -11.79
C GLU A 184 -2.04 -0.92 -13.20
N LYS A 185 -3.34 -1.12 -13.48
CA LYS A 185 -3.95 -0.85 -14.79
C LYS A 185 -3.84 0.63 -15.21
N THR A 186 -3.77 1.55 -14.26
CA THR A 186 -3.66 2.99 -14.52
C THR A 186 -2.21 3.39 -14.69
N LEU A 187 -1.33 2.81 -13.84
CA LEU A 187 0.08 3.20 -13.75
C LEU A 187 0.96 2.56 -14.83
N ALA A 188 0.72 1.29 -15.22
CA ALA A 188 1.64 0.52 -16.05
C ALA A 188 1.79 1.05 -17.49
N GLY A 189 0.78 1.71 -18.04
CA GLY A 189 0.77 2.06 -19.46
C GLY A 189 0.60 0.83 -20.37
N MET A 190 0.83 1.02 -21.65
CA MET A 190 0.81 -0.05 -22.66
C MET A 190 2.10 -0.01 -23.49
N ALA A 191 2.86 -1.10 -23.44
CA ALA A 191 4.06 -1.22 -24.26
C ALA A 191 3.74 -1.11 -25.75
N GLY A 192 4.62 -0.41 -26.48
CA GLY A 192 4.60 -0.36 -27.93
C GLY A 192 5.29 -1.57 -28.54
N SER A 193 5.21 -1.70 -29.84
CA SER A 193 5.95 -2.73 -30.57
C SER A 193 6.33 -2.22 -31.94
N ARG A 194 7.54 -2.56 -32.39
CA ARG A 194 8.02 -2.30 -33.74
C ARG A 194 8.69 -3.54 -34.32
N ARG A 195 8.56 -3.68 -35.63
CA ARG A 195 9.22 -4.74 -36.37
C ARG A 195 10.57 -4.21 -36.86
N VAL A 196 11.62 -4.93 -36.51
CA VAL A 196 13.00 -4.57 -36.87
C VAL A 196 13.67 -5.76 -37.56
N ILE A 197 14.60 -5.50 -38.48
CA ILE A 197 15.53 -6.49 -39.02
C ILE A 197 16.81 -6.40 -38.17
N LYS A 198 17.23 -7.54 -37.61
CA LYS A 198 18.50 -7.64 -36.87
C LYS A 198 19.52 -8.42 -37.68
N ASP A 199 20.76 -8.00 -37.60
CA ASP A 199 21.90 -8.76 -38.13
C ASP A 199 22.24 -9.98 -37.26
N ARG A 200 23.23 -10.77 -37.67
CA ARG A 200 23.75 -11.91 -36.88
C ARG A 200 24.34 -11.51 -35.52
N ARG A 201 24.66 -10.24 -35.33
CA ARG A 201 25.17 -9.68 -34.06
C ARG A 201 24.07 -9.11 -33.18
N GLY A 202 22.79 -9.24 -33.60
CA GLY A 202 21.65 -8.73 -32.86
C GLY A 202 21.43 -7.21 -32.99
N GLN A 203 22.22 -6.52 -33.81
CA GLN A 203 22.08 -5.08 -34.06
C GLN A 203 20.92 -4.83 -35.01
N VAL A 204 20.13 -3.80 -34.75
CA VAL A 204 19.03 -3.37 -35.62
C VAL A 204 19.66 -2.72 -36.87
N VAL A 205 19.44 -3.38 -38.01
CA VAL A 205 19.94 -2.90 -39.32
C VAL A 205 18.90 -2.01 -39.98
N GLU A 206 17.60 -2.32 -39.81
CA GLU A 206 16.52 -1.60 -40.44
C GLU A 206 15.27 -1.61 -39.56
N ASP A 207 14.62 -0.46 -39.43
CA ASP A 207 13.30 -0.28 -38.82
C ASP A 207 12.24 -0.47 -39.91
N VAL A 208 11.53 -1.60 -39.90
CA VAL A 208 10.60 -1.96 -40.98
C VAL A 208 9.24 -1.31 -40.79
N GLU A 209 8.70 -1.33 -39.57
CA GLU A 209 7.35 -0.87 -39.30
C GLU A 209 7.13 -0.61 -37.81
N SER A 210 6.49 0.50 -37.48
CA SER A 210 5.94 0.74 -36.14
C SER A 210 4.57 0.06 -36.06
N ILE A 211 4.46 -1.07 -35.33
CA ILE A 211 3.20 -1.82 -35.19
C ILE A 211 2.28 -1.09 -34.20
N ARG A 212 2.84 -0.62 -33.09
CA ARG A 212 2.10 0.12 -32.05
C ARG A 212 3.02 1.07 -31.31
N ALA A 213 2.64 2.34 -31.21
CA ALA A 213 3.35 3.29 -30.36
C ALA A 213 3.13 2.95 -28.87
N PRO A 214 4.17 3.10 -28.00
CA PRO A 214 3.98 2.96 -26.57
C PRO A 214 3.05 4.06 -26.04
N GLN A 215 2.22 3.70 -25.05
CA GLN A 215 1.39 4.64 -24.32
C GLN A 215 1.82 4.64 -22.86
N ASP A 216 2.35 5.75 -22.39
CA ASP A 216 2.80 5.88 -21.01
C ASP A 216 1.62 5.73 -20.03
N GLY A 217 1.92 5.24 -18.85
CA GLY A 217 0.98 5.15 -17.75
C GLY A 217 0.50 6.52 -17.30
N LYS A 218 -0.69 6.56 -16.73
CA LYS A 218 -1.27 7.81 -16.22
C LYS A 218 -0.74 8.12 -14.83
N ASP A 219 -0.43 9.39 -14.59
CA ASP A 219 -0.09 9.88 -13.26
C ASP A 219 -1.30 9.78 -12.31
N VAL A 220 -1.03 9.50 -11.04
CA VAL A 220 -2.03 9.36 -9.98
C VAL A 220 -1.74 10.35 -8.86
N LEU A 221 -2.76 11.13 -8.50
CA LEU A 221 -2.76 11.98 -7.31
C LEU A 221 -3.42 11.21 -6.16
N LEU A 222 -2.66 10.92 -5.11
CA LEU A 222 -3.19 10.35 -3.89
C LEU A 222 -3.85 11.44 -3.02
N ALA A 223 -4.75 11.01 -2.15
CA ALA A 223 -5.28 11.86 -1.09
C ALA A 223 -4.24 12.17 0.00
N LEU A 224 -3.20 11.34 0.09
CA LEU A 224 -2.10 11.45 1.05
C LEU A 224 -1.46 12.84 1.00
N ASP A 225 -1.20 13.42 2.19
CA ASP A 225 -0.42 14.64 2.38
C ASP A 225 0.95 14.25 2.96
N ASP A 226 2.01 14.55 2.23
CA ASP A 226 3.38 14.15 2.59
C ASP A 226 3.82 14.71 3.96
N LYS A 227 3.40 15.93 4.29
CA LYS A 227 3.72 16.54 5.60
C LYS A 227 3.00 15.84 6.75
N ILE A 228 1.71 15.51 6.57
CA ILE A 228 0.92 14.80 7.58
C ILE A 228 1.43 13.37 7.73
N GLN A 229 1.79 12.71 6.63
CA GLN A 229 2.41 11.38 6.63
C GLN A 229 3.72 11.38 7.40
N TYR A 230 4.59 12.38 7.19
CA TYR A 230 5.84 12.52 7.93
C TYR A 230 5.62 12.73 9.43
N LEU A 231 4.69 13.63 9.81
CA LEU A 231 4.36 13.88 11.21
C LEU A 231 3.86 12.61 11.92
N ALA A 232 2.98 11.85 11.25
CA ALA A 232 2.48 10.59 11.75
C ALA A 232 3.61 9.54 11.89
N TYR A 233 4.45 9.40 10.85
CA TYR A 233 5.59 8.48 10.87
C TYR A 233 6.59 8.80 11.98
N ALA A 234 7.03 10.05 12.09
CA ALA A 234 7.99 10.46 13.10
C ALA A 234 7.44 10.27 14.53
N SER A 235 6.16 10.63 14.75
CA SER A 235 5.51 10.47 16.05
C SER A 235 5.34 9.01 16.44
N LEU A 236 4.95 8.15 15.48
CA LEU A 236 4.80 6.72 15.74
C LEU A 236 6.15 6.07 16.04
N ARG A 237 7.18 6.37 15.24
CA ARG A 237 8.53 5.83 15.41
C ARG A 237 9.10 6.15 16.79
N GLN A 238 8.96 7.40 17.21
CA GLN A 238 9.40 7.81 18.54
C GLN A 238 8.66 7.05 19.63
N THR A 239 7.34 6.94 19.53
CA THR A 239 6.51 6.26 20.54
C THR A 239 6.80 4.76 20.61
N ILE A 240 6.99 4.08 19.48
CA ILE A 240 7.37 2.65 19.46
C ILE A 240 8.71 2.45 20.21
N ALA A 241 9.68 3.34 19.99
CA ALA A 241 10.96 3.27 20.70
C ALA A 241 10.81 3.53 22.20
N ASP A 242 10.09 4.60 22.59
CA ASP A 242 9.94 4.99 24.00
C ASP A 242 9.11 3.99 24.82
N SER A 243 8.08 3.41 24.21
CA SER A 243 7.20 2.43 24.86
C SER A 243 7.65 0.98 24.70
N HIS A 244 8.78 0.74 24.03
CA HIS A 244 9.26 -0.61 23.67
C HIS A 244 8.15 -1.47 23.06
N ALA A 245 7.31 -0.87 22.22
CA ALA A 245 6.19 -1.55 21.60
C ALA A 245 6.65 -2.40 20.41
N LYS A 246 5.94 -3.48 20.16
CA LYS A 246 6.23 -4.41 19.07
C LYS A 246 5.88 -3.84 17.69
N ALA A 247 4.78 -3.10 17.62
CA ALA A 247 4.26 -2.54 16.37
C ALA A 247 3.30 -1.38 16.66
N GLY A 248 2.88 -0.69 15.60
CA GLY A 248 1.82 0.31 15.68
C GLY A 248 1.35 0.79 14.33
N GLY A 249 0.25 1.54 14.35
CA GLY A 249 -0.34 2.15 13.18
C GLY A 249 -1.02 3.47 13.47
N ILE A 250 -1.05 4.34 12.47
CA ILE A 250 -1.79 5.61 12.49
C ILE A 250 -2.55 5.76 11.18
N VAL A 251 -3.80 6.18 11.29
CA VAL A 251 -4.63 6.59 10.16
C VAL A 251 -5.11 8.00 10.40
N VAL A 252 -4.98 8.87 9.40
CA VAL A 252 -5.50 10.25 9.40
C VAL A 252 -6.48 10.40 8.25
N LEU A 253 -7.72 10.77 8.58
CA LEU A 253 -8.79 10.99 7.61
C LEU A 253 -9.20 12.45 7.60
N ASP A 254 -9.52 12.96 6.42
CA ASP A 254 -10.25 14.20 6.26
C ASP A 254 -11.73 13.97 6.56
N ALA A 255 -12.27 14.65 7.57
CA ALA A 255 -13.66 14.46 7.99
C ALA A 255 -14.68 15.00 6.98
N LYS A 256 -14.27 15.95 6.12
CA LYS A 256 -15.17 16.57 5.13
C LYS A 256 -15.29 15.72 3.86
N SER A 257 -14.21 15.03 3.45
CA SER A 257 -14.16 14.32 2.18
C SER A 257 -14.10 12.79 2.32
N GLY A 258 -13.66 12.25 3.47
CA GLY A 258 -13.34 10.84 3.61
C GLY A 258 -12.00 10.44 2.99
N GLU A 259 -11.19 11.39 2.56
CA GLU A 259 -9.85 11.15 2.01
C GLU A 259 -8.88 10.66 3.10
N VAL A 260 -8.03 9.68 2.74
CA VAL A 260 -6.97 9.17 3.61
C VAL A 260 -5.74 10.04 3.46
N LEU A 261 -5.51 10.95 4.41
CA LEU A 261 -4.40 11.92 4.38
C LEU A 261 -3.08 11.32 4.84
N ALA A 262 -3.11 10.31 5.72
CA ALA A 262 -1.94 9.55 6.11
C ALA A 262 -2.32 8.13 6.54
N LEU A 263 -1.41 7.20 6.24
CA LEU A 263 -1.46 5.81 6.66
C LEU A 263 -0.05 5.33 6.98
N VAL A 264 0.23 5.10 8.25
CA VAL A 264 1.55 4.73 8.74
C VAL A 264 1.49 3.43 9.52
N ASN A 265 2.47 2.57 9.31
CA ASN A 265 2.64 1.34 10.07
C ASN A 265 4.11 1.16 10.46
N LEU A 266 4.34 0.57 11.62
CA LEU A 266 5.66 0.12 12.09
C LEU A 266 5.55 -1.31 12.62
N PRO A 267 6.61 -2.15 12.42
CA PRO A 267 7.82 -1.90 11.66
C PRO A 267 7.55 -1.69 10.17
N THR A 268 8.44 -0.96 9.50
CA THR A 268 8.36 -0.64 8.08
C THR A 268 9.58 -1.14 7.31
N TYR A 269 9.64 -0.87 6.01
CA TYR A 269 10.72 -1.27 5.12
C TYR A 269 11.06 -0.15 4.13
N ASN A 270 12.25 -0.24 3.52
CA ASN A 270 12.62 0.66 2.43
C ASN A 270 12.28 0.02 1.07
N PRO A 271 11.32 0.56 0.30
CA PRO A 271 10.93 -0.01 -0.99
C PRO A 271 12.05 0.04 -2.03
N ASN A 272 13.04 0.95 -1.87
CA ASN A 272 14.22 1.04 -2.74
C ASN A 272 15.28 -0.03 -2.42
N ASN A 273 15.28 -0.60 -1.21
CA ASN A 273 16.21 -1.64 -0.77
C ASN A 273 15.48 -2.73 0.01
N ARG A 274 15.14 -3.82 -0.65
CA ARG A 274 14.31 -4.90 -0.13
C ARG A 274 15.09 -6.17 0.22
N VAL A 275 16.36 -6.03 0.54
CA VAL A 275 17.20 -7.17 0.94
C VAL A 275 16.80 -7.62 2.35
N LYS A 276 16.51 -8.92 2.51
CA LYS A 276 16.17 -9.57 3.81
C LYS A 276 14.92 -9.00 4.50
N LEU A 277 13.87 -8.68 3.76
CA LEU A 277 12.59 -8.25 4.34
C LEU A 277 11.90 -9.40 5.10
N SER A 278 11.36 -9.07 6.27
CA SER A 278 10.46 -9.97 7.01
C SER A 278 8.99 -9.69 6.65
N GLY A 279 8.14 -10.72 6.76
CA GLY A 279 6.70 -10.54 6.57
C GLY A 279 6.08 -9.51 7.54
N ALA A 280 6.66 -9.34 8.73
CA ALA A 280 6.21 -8.35 9.70
C ALA A 280 6.42 -6.91 9.23
N GLN A 281 7.47 -6.65 8.45
CA GLN A 281 7.77 -5.34 7.88
C GLN A 281 6.89 -5.01 6.67
N LEU A 282 6.46 -6.01 5.91
CA LEU A 282 5.60 -5.82 4.72
C LEU A 282 4.13 -5.58 5.08
N ARG A 283 3.68 -5.97 6.28
CA ARG A 283 2.27 -5.90 6.66
C ARG A 283 1.76 -4.47 6.79
N ASN A 284 0.73 -4.13 6.03
CA ASN A 284 -0.05 -2.91 6.22
C ASN A 284 -1.07 -3.11 7.35
N ARG A 285 -0.60 -3.00 8.60
CA ARG A 285 -1.37 -3.32 9.82
C ARG A 285 -2.68 -2.55 9.93
N ALA A 286 -2.71 -1.31 9.48
CA ALA A 286 -3.91 -0.49 9.50
C ALA A 286 -5.08 -1.09 8.70
N LEU A 287 -4.79 -1.94 7.70
CA LEU A 287 -5.77 -2.57 6.81
C LEU A 287 -5.87 -4.09 6.96
N THR A 288 -4.79 -4.75 7.44
CA THR A 288 -4.68 -6.22 7.45
C THR A 288 -4.71 -6.83 8.85
N ASP A 289 -4.33 -6.07 9.89
CA ASP A 289 -4.37 -6.55 11.26
C ASP A 289 -5.70 -6.19 11.91
N THR A 290 -6.27 -7.15 12.62
CA THR A 290 -7.51 -6.95 13.38
C THR A 290 -7.23 -7.09 14.88
N PHE A 291 -7.89 -6.24 15.64
CA PHE A 291 -7.81 -6.24 17.11
C PHE A 291 -9.17 -5.97 17.72
N GLU A 292 -9.36 -6.35 18.96
CA GLU A 292 -10.55 -5.96 19.72
C GLU A 292 -10.44 -4.45 20.06
N PRO A 293 -11.40 -3.61 19.62
CA PRO A 293 -11.30 -2.16 19.76
C PRO A 293 -11.45 -1.66 21.20
N GLY A 294 -11.95 -2.51 22.11
CA GLY A 294 -12.15 -2.16 23.49
C GLY A 294 -13.08 -0.95 23.67
N SER A 295 -12.77 -0.12 24.64
CA SER A 295 -13.60 1.03 25.01
C SER A 295 -13.87 2.06 23.93
N THR A 296 -13.18 2.01 22.78
CA THR A 296 -13.48 2.87 21.64
C THR A 296 -14.83 2.55 21.00
N MET A 297 -15.46 1.43 21.36
CA MET A 297 -16.81 1.05 20.89
C MET A 297 -17.95 1.69 21.71
N LYS A 298 -17.69 2.10 22.95
CA LYS A 298 -18.73 2.63 23.85
C LYS A 298 -19.52 3.82 23.28
N PRO A 299 -18.91 4.76 22.54
CA PRO A 299 -19.66 5.85 21.92
C PRO A 299 -20.77 5.39 20.97
N PHE A 300 -20.55 4.30 20.23
CA PHE A 300 -21.59 3.75 19.33
C PHE A 300 -22.75 3.14 20.10
N THR A 301 -22.47 2.50 21.23
CA THR A 301 -23.54 1.98 22.14
C THR A 301 -24.35 3.13 22.73
N ALA A 302 -23.69 4.20 23.19
CA ALA A 302 -24.38 5.39 23.68
C ALA A 302 -25.17 6.08 22.57
N ALA A 303 -24.59 6.21 21.36
CA ALA A 303 -25.29 6.77 20.20
C ALA A 303 -26.57 6.00 19.89
N LEU A 304 -26.53 4.67 19.87
CA LEU A 304 -27.72 3.84 19.67
C LEU A 304 -28.79 4.08 20.77
N ALA A 305 -28.31 4.25 22.02
CA ALA A 305 -29.21 4.48 23.17
C ALA A 305 -29.97 5.81 23.07
N LEU A 306 -29.26 6.86 22.64
CA LEU A 306 -29.83 8.20 22.41
C LEU A 306 -30.73 8.21 21.17
N ASP A 307 -30.26 7.69 20.05
CA ASP A 307 -30.96 7.70 18.77
C ASP A 307 -32.29 6.95 18.80
N LYS A 308 -32.39 5.90 19.64
CA LYS A 308 -33.63 5.16 19.91
C LYS A 308 -34.49 5.77 21.00
N GLY A 309 -34.08 6.89 21.60
CA GLY A 309 -34.82 7.57 22.69
C GLY A 309 -34.96 6.75 23.97
N LYS A 310 -34.15 5.68 24.15
CA LYS A 310 -34.16 4.86 25.36
C LYS A 310 -33.47 5.50 26.53
N TYR A 311 -32.51 6.37 26.25
CA TYR A 311 -31.72 7.11 27.22
C TYR A 311 -31.59 8.56 26.75
N LEU A 312 -31.38 9.46 27.69
CA LEU A 312 -30.95 10.83 27.49
C LEU A 312 -29.53 10.98 28.00
N VAL A 313 -28.86 12.08 27.65
CA VAL A 313 -27.47 12.38 28.02
C VAL A 313 -27.23 12.32 29.53
N ASP A 314 -28.20 12.78 30.29
CA ASP A 314 -28.20 12.87 31.74
C ASP A 314 -28.92 11.70 32.47
N THR A 315 -29.43 10.72 31.72
CA THR A 315 -30.06 9.53 32.31
C THR A 315 -29.12 8.83 33.28
N PRO A 316 -29.51 8.65 34.55
CA PRO A 316 -28.66 8.01 35.56
C PRO A 316 -28.62 6.48 35.37
N ILE A 317 -27.41 5.94 35.43
CA ILE A 317 -27.12 4.51 35.33
C ILE A 317 -26.38 4.07 36.59
N GLN A 318 -26.94 3.15 37.36
CA GLN A 318 -26.27 2.58 38.53
C GLN A 318 -25.12 1.68 38.11
N THR A 319 -23.91 1.99 38.52
CA THR A 319 -22.70 1.21 38.21
C THR A 319 -22.05 0.60 39.47
N ALA A 320 -22.52 0.97 40.68
CA ALA A 320 -22.09 0.29 41.91
C ALA A 320 -22.54 -1.18 41.90
N PRO A 321 -21.75 -2.06 42.52
CA PRO A 321 -20.56 -1.84 43.32
C PRO A 321 -19.26 -1.87 42.50
N GLY A 322 -19.27 -1.70 41.17
CA GLY A 322 -18.14 -1.75 40.29
C GLY A 322 -17.99 -3.09 39.53
N TRP A 323 -18.98 -3.95 39.65
CA TRP A 323 -19.09 -5.21 38.90
C TRP A 323 -20.56 -5.56 38.59
N LEU A 324 -20.75 -6.34 37.50
CA LEU A 324 -22.07 -6.79 37.02
C LEU A 324 -21.98 -8.26 36.60
N THR A 325 -22.76 -9.13 37.22
CA THR A 325 -22.83 -10.55 36.85
C THR A 325 -23.96 -10.81 35.87
N ILE A 326 -23.68 -11.50 34.79
CA ILE A 326 -24.62 -11.88 33.73
C ILE A 326 -24.45 -13.39 33.51
N GLY A 327 -25.40 -14.19 33.97
CA GLY A 327 -25.23 -15.65 33.99
C GLY A 327 -24.04 -16.06 34.86
N ASN A 328 -23.08 -16.76 34.28
CA ASN A 328 -21.89 -17.24 34.96
C ASN A 328 -20.65 -16.33 34.78
N ALA A 329 -20.79 -15.17 34.12
CA ALA A 329 -19.70 -14.26 33.85
C ALA A 329 -19.87 -12.93 34.56
N THR A 330 -18.78 -12.32 35.00
CA THR A 330 -18.79 -11.03 35.70
C THR A 330 -17.97 -10.00 34.92
N ILE A 331 -18.58 -8.85 34.68
CA ILE A 331 -17.95 -7.66 34.07
C ILE A 331 -17.52 -6.74 35.20
N HIS A 332 -16.34 -6.13 35.05
CA HIS A 332 -15.80 -5.17 36.01
C HIS A 332 -15.54 -3.81 35.35
N ASP A 333 -15.76 -2.74 36.09
CA ASP A 333 -15.15 -1.44 35.78
C ASP A 333 -13.72 -1.41 36.32
N SER A 334 -12.86 -0.57 35.72
CA SER A 334 -11.50 -0.36 36.20
C SER A 334 -11.46 0.34 37.56
N GLU A 335 -12.46 1.19 37.80
CA GLU A 335 -12.70 1.89 39.06
C GLU A 335 -14.16 1.75 39.44
N ALA A 336 -14.44 1.56 40.72
CA ALA A 336 -15.82 1.52 41.19
C ALA A 336 -16.44 2.93 41.20
N HIS A 337 -17.54 3.09 40.53
CA HIS A 337 -18.34 4.30 40.50
C HIS A 337 -19.73 4.04 41.15
N GLY A 338 -20.41 5.10 41.55
CA GLY A 338 -21.79 5.03 42.01
C GLY A 338 -22.78 5.12 40.84
N VAL A 339 -23.65 6.12 40.87
CA VAL A 339 -24.50 6.46 39.73
C VAL A 339 -23.75 7.35 38.77
N LEU A 340 -23.73 6.97 37.49
CA LEU A 340 -23.17 7.75 36.40
C LEU A 340 -24.26 8.16 35.42
N THR A 341 -24.22 9.35 34.86
CA THR A 341 -25.02 9.68 33.68
C THR A 341 -24.49 8.99 32.44
N VAL A 342 -25.26 8.90 31.35
CA VAL A 342 -24.77 8.39 30.07
C VAL A 342 -23.50 9.11 29.64
N ALA A 343 -23.46 10.45 29.78
CA ALA A 343 -22.24 11.23 29.49
C ALA A 343 -21.05 10.82 30.35
N GLN A 344 -21.25 10.61 31.63
CA GLN A 344 -20.22 10.17 32.55
C GLN A 344 -19.77 8.71 32.28
N VAL A 345 -20.65 7.83 31.79
CA VAL A 345 -20.27 6.48 31.34
C VAL A 345 -19.23 6.56 30.23
N ILE A 346 -19.35 7.49 29.29
CA ILE A 346 -18.36 7.72 28.23
C ILE A 346 -17.09 8.37 28.79
N GLN A 347 -17.22 9.42 29.62
CA GLN A 347 -16.12 10.13 30.25
C GLN A 347 -15.23 9.22 31.08
N LYS A 348 -15.84 8.43 31.98
CA LYS A 348 -15.17 7.51 32.91
C LYS A 348 -14.85 6.15 32.28
N SER A 349 -15.42 5.89 31.08
CA SER A 349 -15.23 4.63 30.37
C SER A 349 -15.80 3.41 31.11
N SER A 350 -16.97 3.53 31.78
CA SER A 350 -17.60 2.43 32.52
C SER A 350 -18.03 1.29 31.58
N ASN A 351 -17.57 0.08 31.84
CA ASN A 351 -18.00 -1.15 31.16
C ASN A 351 -19.43 -1.52 31.57
N ILE A 352 -19.74 -1.35 32.86
CA ILE A 352 -21.05 -1.67 33.44
C ILE A 352 -22.11 -0.76 32.83
N GLY A 353 -21.86 0.53 32.75
CA GLY A 353 -22.78 1.48 32.15
C GLY A 353 -23.05 1.15 30.67
N ALA A 354 -22.02 0.85 29.89
CA ALA A 354 -22.14 0.45 28.49
C ALA A 354 -22.90 -0.88 28.34
N ALA A 355 -22.59 -1.89 29.18
CA ALA A 355 -23.28 -3.17 29.17
C ALA A 355 -24.78 -3.05 29.48
N LYS A 356 -25.15 -2.22 30.48
CA LYS A 356 -26.55 -1.97 30.81
C LYS A 356 -27.32 -1.30 29.67
N MET A 357 -26.72 -0.31 29.01
CA MET A 357 -27.31 0.28 27.81
C MET A 357 -27.49 -0.77 26.70
N ALA A 358 -26.48 -1.58 26.41
CA ALA A 358 -26.56 -2.61 25.38
C ALA A 358 -27.65 -3.65 25.66
N LEU A 359 -27.76 -4.11 26.89
CA LEU A 359 -28.78 -5.10 27.29
C LEU A 359 -30.24 -4.57 27.22
N SER A 360 -30.44 -3.26 27.08
CA SER A 360 -31.75 -2.66 26.83
C SER A 360 -32.22 -2.82 25.38
N PHE A 361 -31.35 -3.24 24.46
CA PHE A 361 -31.67 -3.46 23.06
C PHE A 361 -31.88 -4.93 22.75
N LYS A 362 -32.62 -5.19 21.65
CA LYS A 362 -32.53 -6.49 20.99
C LYS A 362 -31.14 -6.66 20.35
N PRO A 363 -30.55 -7.88 20.38
CA PRO A 363 -29.27 -8.12 19.73
C PRO A 363 -29.19 -7.66 18.27
N GLU A 364 -30.32 -7.78 17.53
CA GLU A 364 -30.46 -7.34 16.15
C GLU A 364 -30.26 -5.83 15.98
N GLU A 365 -30.80 -5.01 16.88
CA GLU A 365 -30.65 -3.54 16.79
C GLU A 365 -29.20 -3.12 16.90
N MET A 366 -28.46 -3.70 17.84
CA MET A 366 -27.04 -3.44 18.03
C MET A 366 -26.21 -3.98 16.87
N TRP A 367 -26.51 -5.17 16.38
CA TRP A 367 -25.82 -5.77 15.23
C TRP A 367 -26.02 -4.92 13.97
N THR A 368 -27.26 -4.50 13.68
CA THR A 368 -27.58 -3.67 12.51
C THR A 368 -26.83 -2.35 12.54
N MET A 369 -26.73 -1.71 13.70
CA MET A 369 -25.93 -0.49 13.86
C MET A 369 -24.45 -0.76 13.57
N LEU A 370 -23.85 -1.80 14.13
CA LEU A 370 -22.45 -2.16 13.92
C LEU A 370 -22.15 -2.52 12.46
N ASP A 371 -23.04 -3.29 11.81
CA ASP A 371 -22.94 -3.63 10.40
C ASP A 371 -23.05 -2.38 9.50
N SER A 372 -23.97 -1.47 9.82
CA SER A 372 -24.15 -0.22 9.05
C SER A 372 -22.95 0.72 9.14
N LEU A 373 -22.16 0.65 10.22
CA LEU A 373 -20.85 1.31 10.36
C LEU A 373 -19.74 0.65 9.54
N GLY A 374 -19.99 -0.55 9.00
CA GLY A 374 -19.06 -1.30 8.16
C GLY A 374 -18.17 -2.29 8.92
N PHE A 375 -18.47 -2.57 10.20
CA PHE A 375 -17.74 -3.61 10.93
C PHE A 375 -18.14 -5.01 10.43
N GLY A 376 -17.16 -5.91 10.35
CA GLY A 376 -17.35 -7.27 9.85
C GLY A 376 -17.26 -7.42 8.33
N SER A 377 -17.09 -6.32 7.58
CA SER A 377 -16.96 -6.32 6.13
C SER A 377 -15.78 -5.45 5.68
N PRO A 378 -15.05 -5.83 4.60
CA PRO A 378 -14.01 -4.98 4.03
C PRO A 378 -14.55 -3.62 3.57
N LEU A 379 -13.79 -2.56 3.71
CA LEU A 379 -14.18 -1.19 3.35
C LEU A 379 -14.25 -0.94 1.84
N LYS A 380 -13.71 -1.88 1.05
CA LYS A 380 -13.65 -1.83 -0.43
C LYS A 380 -12.84 -0.65 -0.97
N LEU A 381 -11.72 -0.37 -0.32
CA LEU A 381 -10.75 0.64 -0.77
C LEU A 381 -10.03 0.23 -2.07
N GLY A 382 -10.16 -1.03 -2.48
CA GLY A 382 -9.39 -1.60 -3.59
C GLY A 382 -7.92 -1.85 -3.24
N PHE A 383 -7.59 -1.80 -1.95
CA PHE A 383 -6.22 -2.00 -1.48
C PHE A 383 -5.92 -3.50 -1.25
N PRO A 384 -4.73 -3.98 -1.66
CA PRO A 384 -4.37 -5.40 -1.51
C PRO A 384 -4.39 -5.85 -0.05
N GLY A 385 -4.96 -7.03 0.21
CA GLY A 385 -4.96 -7.64 1.54
C GLY A 385 -5.93 -7.01 2.55
N GLU A 386 -6.80 -6.10 2.15
CA GLU A 386 -7.81 -5.49 3.03
C GLU A 386 -8.72 -6.56 3.65
N VAL A 387 -8.92 -6.49 4.98
CA VAL A 387 -9.78 -7.40 5.74
C VAL A 387 -10.93 -6.68 6.42
N GLY A 388 -12.01 -7.41 6.69
CA GLY A 388 -13.23 -6.85 7.28
C GLY A 388 -13.32 -6.93 8.80
N GLY A 389 -12.36 -7.55 9.47
CA GLY A 389 -12.53 -7.89 10.88
C GLY A 389 -13.60 -8.97 11.08
N ARG A 390 -14.17 -9.03 12.27
CA ARG A 390 -15.18 -10.04 12.60
C ARG A 390 -16.34 -9.45 13.43
N LEU A 391 -17.53 -9.49 12.88
CA LEU A 391 -18.79 -9.23 13.57
C LEU A 391 -19.66 -10.51 13.48
N ARG A 392 -19.85 -11.20 14.62
CA ARG A 392 -20.63 -12.45 14.64
C ARG A 392 -22.12 -12.16 14.42
N PRO A 393 -22.88 -13.06 13.75
CA PRO A 393 -24.33 -12.92 13.60
C PRO A 393 -25.05 -12.81 14.94
N TYR A 394 -25.96 -11.85 15.09
CA TYR A 394 -26.67 -11.55 16.35
C TYR A 394 -27.50 -12.72 16.91
N LYS A 395 -27.96 -13.61 16.03
CA LYS A 395 -28.76 -14.80 16.42
C LYS A 395 -28.02 -15.74 17.37
N ASN A 396 -26.71 -15.68 17.38
CA ASN A 396 -25.84 -16.52 18.20
C ASN A 396 -25.36 -15.81 19.47
N TRP A 397 -25.81 -14.57 19.74
CA TRP A 397 -25.32 -13.83 20.91
C TRP A 397 -26.05 -14.25 22.18
N ARG A 398 -25.27 -14.62 23.17
CA ARG A 398 -25.73 -14.73 24.55
C ARG A 398 -25.76 -13.32 25.17
N PRO A 399 -26.55 -13.09 26.25
CA PRO A 399 -26.61 -11.79 26.92
C PRO A 399 -25.21 -11.23 27.31
N ILE A 400 -24.30 -12.09 27.77
CA ILE A 400 -22.94 -11.69 28.12
C ILE A 400 -22.16 -11.22 26.88
N GLU A 401 -22.35 -11.84 25.72
CA GLU A 401 -21.66 -11.46 24.50
C GLU A 401 -22.18 -10.13 23.95
N GLN A 402 -23.46 -9.87 24.04
CA GLN A 402 -24.03 -8.55 23.72
C GLN A 402 -23.47 -7.47 24.66
N ALA A 403 -23.41 -7.78 25.96
CA ALA A 403 -22.89 -6.86 26.98
C ALA A 403 -21.40 -6.54 26.74
N THR A 404 -20.57 -7.55 26.45
CA THR A 404 -19.13 -7.34 26.22
C THR A 404 -18.86 -6.61 24.90
N MET A 405 -19.67 -6.84 23.88
CA MET A 405 -19.54 -6.15 22.59
C MET A 405 -19.80 -4.64 22.71
N ALA A 406 -20.62 -4.22 23.69
CA ALA A 406 -20.86 -2.80 23.97
C ALA A 406 -19.58 -1.99 24.27
N TYR A 407 -18.56 -2.66 24.80
CA TYR A 407 -17.26 -2.06 25.09
C TYR A 407 -16.12 -2.72 24.31
N GLY A 408 -16.45 -3.37 23.18
CA GLY A 408 -15.49 -3.76 22.15
C GLY A 408 -14.80 -5.11 22.33
N ASN A 409 -15.33 -6.01 23.17
CA ASN A 409 -14.85 -7.38 23.27
C ASN A 409 -15.76 -8.34 22.48
N GLY A 410 -15.16 -9.33 21.81
CA GLY A 410 -15.90 -10.29 20.97
C GLY A 410 -16.21 -9.79 19.56
N ILE A 411 -15.76 -8.60 19.21
CA ILE A 411 -15.68 -8.02 17.86
C ILE A 411 -14.21 -7.74 17.52
N SER A 412 -13.80 -7.92 16.29
CA SER A 412 -12.48 -7.46 15.84
C SER A 412 -12.60 -6.54 14.65
N VAL A 413 -11.78 -5.50 14.62
CA VAL A 413 -11.81 -4.44 13.61
C VAL A 413 -10.40 -4.10 13.16
N THR A 414 -10.27 -3.51 11.96
CA THR A 414 -9.01 -2.88 11.54
C THR A 414 -8.94 -1.45 12.06
N LEU A 415 -7.74 -0.89 12.12
CA LEU A 415 -7.56 0.51 12.51
C LEU A 415 -8.26 1.47 11.54
N MET A 416 -8.28 1.14 10.25
CA MET A 416 -8.97 1.92 9.23
C MET A 416 -10.50 1.88 9.41
N GLN A 417 -11.08 0.71 9.74
CA GLN A 417 -12.50 0.61 10.06
C GLN A 417 -12.87 1.47 11.26
N LEU A 418 -12.03 1.43 12.31
CA LEU A 418 -12.25 2.24 13.51
C LEU A 418 -12.19 3.74 13.20
N ALA A 419 -11.16 4.19 12.46
CA ALA A 419 -11.05 5.58 12.02
C ALA A 419 -12.27 6.03 11.21
N ARG A 420 -12.70 5.22 10.24
CA ARG A 420 -13.87 5.52 9.42
C ARG A 420 -15.15 5.61 10.23
N ALA A 421 -15.36 4.68 11.16
CA ALA A 421 -16.57 4.68 11.98
C ALA A 421 -16.71 5.96 12.80
N TYR A 422 -15.62 6.57 13.27
CA TYR A 422 -15.66 7.83 14.00
C TYR A 422 -16.04 9.04 13.16
N LEU A 423 -16.04 8.93 11.82
CA LEU A 423 -16.57 9.98 10.94
C LEU A 423 -18.03 10.34 11.29
N VAL A 424 -18.85 9.39 11.74
CA VAL A 424 -20.26 9.67 12.09
C VAL A 424 -20.40 10.72 13.19
N PHE A 425 -19.44 10.76 14.14
CA PHE A 425 -19.40 11.77 15.21
C PHE A 425 -18.69 13.07 14.80
N ALA A 426 -17.73 12.96 13.90
CA ALA A 426 -17.05 14.10 13.32
C ALA A 426 -17.94 14.84 12.31
N ARG A 427 -18.92 14.18 11.76
CA ARG A 427 -19.95 14.70 10.85
C ARG A 427 -21.29 14.78 11.56
N ASN A 428 -22.34 14.98 10.83
CA ASN A 428 -23.71 15.09 11.37
C ASN A 428 -24.44 13.73 11.39
N GLY A 429 -23.77 12.68 11.81
CA GLY A 429 -24.35 11.32 11.92
C GLY A 429 -24.26 10.51 10.63
N ASP A 430 -23.65 11.02 9.58
CA ASP A 430 -23.47 10.33 8.31
C ASP A 430 -22.05 9.75 8.13
N LEU A 431 -21.94 8.70 7.34
CA LEU A 431 -20.73 7.93 7.12
C LEU A 431 -20.30 8.00 5.66
N LEU A 432 -19.11 8.61 5.39
CA LEU A 432 -18.55 8.69 4.06
C LEU A 432 -17.86 7.39 3.61
N PRO A 433 -17.83 7.12 2.30
CA PRO A 433 -16.83 6.22 1.74
C PRO A 433 -15.45 6.83 1.90
N LEU A 434 -14.41 5.99 2.02
CA LEU A 434 -13.04 6.48 2.04
C LEU A 434 -12.44 6.51 0.63
N SER A 435 -11.50 7.43 0.41
CA SER A 435 -10.73 7.50 -0.82
C SER A 435 -9.23 7.53 -0.54
N LEU A 436 -8.46 6.73 -1.30
CA LEU A 436 -6.99 6.77 -1.32
C LEU A 436 -6.47 7.78 -2.33
N THR A 437 -7.28 8.10 -3.35
CA THR A 437 -6.96 9.10 -4.36
C THR A 437 -7.62 10.43 -4.02
N ARG A 438 -6.98 11.52 -4.44
CA ARG A 438 -7.53 12.85 -4.31
C ARG A 438 -8.86 12.94 -5.04
N LEU A 439 -9.86 13.53 -4.39
CA LEU A 439 -11.18 13.77 -4.96
C LEU A 439 -11.21 15.17 -5.58
N ASP A 440 -11.74 15.27 -6.80
CA ASP A 440 -11.98 16.57 -7.45
C ASP A 440 -13.10 17.34 -6.75
N SER A 441 -14.08 16.63 -6.22
CA SER A 441 -15.19 17.19 -5.45
C SER A 441 -15.51 16.26 -4.29
N PRO A 442 -15.43 16.72 -3.03
CA PRO A 442 -15.81 15.90 -1.88
C PRO A 442 -17.31 15.60 -1.90
N PRO A 443 -17.75 14.41 -1.42
CA PRO A 443 -19.15 14.06 -1.35
C PRO A 443 -19.88 14.96 -0.37
N LEU A 444 -21.03 15.51 -0.76
CA LEU A 444 -21.83 16.41 0.07
C LEU A 444 -22.45 15.70 1.27
N ALA A 445 -22.90 14.45 1.09
CA ALA A 445 -23.53 13.64 2.14
C ALA A 445 -23.05 12.18 2.05
N GLY A 446 -22.99 11.54 3.23
CA GLY A 446 -22.70 10.13 3.39
C GLY A 446 -23.99 9.31 3.64
N LYS A 447 -23.80 8.03 3.96
CA LYS A 447 -24.88 7.16 4.44
C LYS A 447 -25.30 7.59 5.84
N PRO A 448 -26.57 7.97 6.10
CA PRO A 448 -27.02 8.32 7.44
C PRO A 448 -27.00 7.08 8.35
N ILE A 449 -26.42 7.22 9.53
CA ILE A 449 -26.32 6.17 10.57
C ILE A 449 -27.06 6.60 11.83
N PHE A 450 -26.84 7.84 12.29
CA PHE A 450 -27.48 8.45 13.44
C PHE A 450 -28.09 9.79 13.08
N THR A 451 -28.97 10.31 13.90
CA THR A 451 -29.45 11.70 13.77
C THR A 451 -28.34 12.69 14.06
N GLU A 452 -28.43 13.89 13.49
CA GLU A 452 -27.48 14.98 13.73
C GLU A 452 -27.41 15.32 15.23
N GLN A 453 -28.56 15.37 15.91
CA GLN A 453 -28.62 15.59 17.34
C GLN A 453 -27.81 14.54 18.11
N THR A 454 -28.01 13.26 17.84
CA THR A 454 -27.25 12.17 18.47
C THR A 454 -25.75 12.32 18.24
N ALA A 455 -25.35 12.64 17.02
CA ALA A 455 -23.94 12.85 16.70
C ALA A 455 -23.31 13.99 17.51
N HIS A 456 -24.02 15.11 17.64
CA HIS A 456 -23.59 16.27 18.43
C HIS A 456 -23.53 15.96 19.94
N GLU A 457 -24.53 15.26 20.49
CA GLU A 457 -24.54 14.84 21.90
C GLU A 457 -23.37 13.92 22.23
N VAL A 458 -23.10 12.90 21.36
CA VAL A 458 -21.94 12.02 21.54
C VAL A 458 -20.63 12.76 21.36
N ARG A 459 -20.54 13.71 20.44
CA ARG A 459 -19.36 14.58 20.28
C ARG A 459 -19.05 15.32 21.58
N ALA A 460 -20.05 15.93 22.22
CA ALA A 460 -19.89 16.60 23.50
C ALA A 460 -19.41 15.63 24.61
N MET A 461 -19.93 14.42 24.65
CA MET A 461 -19.44 13.40 25.59
C MET A 461 -17.99 13.01 25.33
N LEU A 462 -17.58 12.92 24.06
CA LEU A 462 -16.20 12.60 23.67
C LEU A 462 -15.22 13.72 24.02
N GLU A 463 -15.66 14.98 24.06
CA GLU A 463 -14.85 16.09 24.57
C GLU A 463 -14.58 15.92 26.08
N MET A 464 -15.55 15.46 26.87
CA MET A 464 -15.37 15.22 28.31
C MET A 464 -14.25 14.19 28.60
N VAL A 465 -13.98 13.27 27.68
CA VAL A 465 -12.91 12.27 27.82
C VAL A 465 -11.52 12.90 27.84
N VAL A 466 -11.34 14.03 27.15
CA VAL A 466 -10.06 14.75 27.02
C VAL A 466 -9.92 15.82 28.12
N MET A 467 -11.01 16.16 28.79
CA MET A 467 -11.02 17.14 29.88
C MET A 467 -10.54 16.52 31.21
N PRO A 468 -10.21 17.34 32.23
CA PRO A 468 -9.90 16.84 33.56
C PRO A 468 -10.99 15.90 34.08
N GLY A 469 -10.57 14.77 34.66
CA GLY A 469 -11.47 13.71 35.10
C GLY A 469 -11.90 12.71 34.04
N GLY A 470 -11.52 12.92 32.77
CA GLY A 470 -11.65 11.94 31.68
C GLY A 470 -10.44 11.02 31.59
N THR A 471 -10.49 10.04 30.69
CA THR A 471 -9.46 9.00 30.54
C THR A 471 -8.29 9.41 29.63
N ALA A 472 -8.34 10.57 28.94
CA ALA A 472 -7.33 10.97 27.96
C ALA A 472 -6.93 12.46 28.03
N PRO A 473 -6.54 13.02 29.18
CA PRO A 473 -6.10 14.42 29.24
C PRO A 473 -4.86 14.71 28.38
N LYS A 474 -4.06 13.68 28.07
CA LYS A 474 -2.88 13.77 27.20
C LYS A 474 -3.21 13.87 25.69
N ALA A 475 -4.47 13.69 25.30
CA ALA A 475 -4.93 13.93 23.91
C ALA A 475 -5.18 15.40 23.61
N LYS A 476 -5.09 16.30 24.59
CA LYS A 476 -5.35 17.73 24.45
C LYS A 476 -4.44 18.37 23.41
N VAL A 477 -5.00 19.23 22.58
CA VAL A 477 -4.28 20.00 21.56
C VAL A 477 -4.43 21.48 21.88
N ALA A 478 -3.31 22.20 22.01
CA ALA A 478 -3.35 23.62 22.32
C ALA A 478 -4.06 24.40 21.20
N GLY A 479 -5.02 25.25 21.58
CA GLY A 479 -5.82 26.06 20.67
C GLY A 479 -7.01 25.32 20.04
N TYR A 480 -7.20 24.02 20.30
CA TYR A 480 -8.29 23.25 19.70
C TYR A 480 -9.08 22.47 20.75
N ARG A 481 -10.40 22.43 20.57
CA ARG A 481 -11.27 21.50 21.27
C ARG A 481 -11.13 20.13 20.61
N VAL A 482 -10.94 19.10 21.43
CA VAL A 482 -10.69 17.72 20.98
C VAL A 482 -11.76 16.81 21.52
N ALA A 483 -12.30 15.95 20.68
CA ALA A 483 -13.20 14.87 21.05
C ALA A 483 -12.56 13.52 20.69
N GLY A 484 -12.64 12.55 21.61
CA GLY A 484 -12.04 11.23 21.33
C GLY A 484 -12.24 10.21 22.45
N LYS A 485 -11.74 9.00 22.21
CA LYS A 485 -11.89 7.88 23.14
C LYS A 485 -10.64 7.01 23.19
N THR A 486 -10.25 6.60 24.39
CA THR A 486 -9.23 5.59 24.64
C THR A 486 -9.76 4.17 24.44
N GLY A 487 -8.89 3.28 23.99
CA GLY A 487 -9.04 1.84 24.03
C GLY A 487 -7.82 1.19 24.68
N THR A 488 -8.05 0.17 25.47
CA THR A 488 -7.03 -0.72 26.01
C THR A 488 -7.66 -2.10 26.06
N ALA A 489 -7.16 -2.99 25.22
CA ALA A 489 -7.71 -4.33 25.07
C ALA A 489 -6.63 -5.39 25.25
N HIS A 490 -6.96 -6.50 25.89
CA HIS A 490 -6.10 -7.69 25.87
C HIS A 490 -5.99 -8.24 24.46
N LYS A 491 -4.85 -8.79 24.13
CA LYS A 491 -4.70 -9.56 22.89
C LYS A 491 -5.32 -10.95 23.02
N VAL A 492 -5.83 -11.44 21.90
CA VAL A 492 -6.34 -12.80 21.78
C VAL A 492 -5.36 -13.60 20.92
N GLU A 493 -4.74 -14.61 21.49
CA GLU A 493 -3.83 -15.52 20.79
C GLU A 493 -4.37 -16.96 20.92
N GLY A 494 -4.58 -17.63 19.79
CA GLY A 494 -5.17 -18.97 19.78
C GLY A 494 -6.56 -19.06 20.39
N GLY A 495 -7.33 -17.94 20.44
CA GLY A 495 -8.66 -17.87 21.05
C GLY A 495 -8.67 -17.62 22.57
N ILE A 496 -7.52 -17.36 23.18
CA ILE A 496 -7.35 -17.12 24.62
C ILE A 496 -6.83 -15.69 24.82
N TYR A 497 -7.33 -14.99 25.84
CA TYR A 497 -6.78 -13.69 26.23
C TYR A 497 -5.41 -13.88 26.89
N VAL A 498 -4.42 -13.18 26.36
CA VAL A 498 -3.07 -13.15 26.92
C VAL A 498 -2.78 -11.82 27.63
N ASN A 499 -1.74 -11.78 28.46
CA ASN A 499 -1.36 -10.57 29.19
C ASN A 499 -0.51 -9.61 28.33
N HIS A 500 -0.91 -9.46 27.07
CA HIS A 500 -0.41 -8.45 26.15
C HIS A 500 -1.56 -7.52 25.78
N TYR A 501 -1.26 -6.26 25.50
CA TYR A 501 -2.28 -5.24 25.30
C TYR A 501 -2.13 -4.55 23.95
N VAL A 502 -3.25 -4.12 23.41
CA VAL A 502 -3.32 -3.14 22.33
C VAL A 502 -3.82 -1.84 22.95
N ALA A 503 -2.97 -0.82 22.92
CA ALA A 503 -3.31 0.54 23.34
C ALA A 503 -3.80 1.34 22.13
N SER A 504 -4.96 1.99 22.21
CA SER A 504 -5.49 2.78 21.11
C SER A 504 -6.09 4.10 21.57
N PHE A 505 -6.13 5.05 20.67
CA PHE A 505 -6.90 6.29 20.80
C PHE A 505 -7.45 6.66 19.43
N VAL A 506 -8.72 7.04 19.39
CA VAL A 506 -9.35 7.60 18.21
C VAL A 506 -10.09 8.86 18.56
N GLY A 507 -9.93 9.89 17.76
CA GLY A 507 -10.57 11.18 18.02
C GLY A 507 -10.50 12.11 16.81
N PHE A 508 -11.06 13.28 16.97
CA PHE A 508 -11.14 14.31 15.93
C PHE A 508 -11.04 15.71 16.52
N ALA A 509 -10.65 16.64 15.69
CA ALA A 509 -10.57 18.06 16.01
C ALA A 509 -10.66 18.92 14.72
N PRO A 510 -11.04 20.22 14.84
CA PRO A 510 -11.67 20.88 15.99
C PRO A 510 -13.00 20.21 16.36
N ALA A 511 -13.42 20.24 17.64
CA ALA A 511 -14.70 19.59 17.99
C ALA A 511 -15.91 20.40 17.53
N SER A 512 -15.79 21.70 17.33
CA SER A 512 -16.85 22.57 16.80
C SER A 512 -17.22 22.27 15.35
N ASP A 513 -16.19 22.11 14.49
CA ASP A 513 -16.30 21.75 13.06
C ASP A 513 -15.17 20.79 12.67
N PRO A 514 -15.33 19.48 12.89
CA PRO A 514 -14.24 18.52 12.72
C PRO A 514 -13.66 18.52 11.32
N ARG A 515 -12.32 18.68 11.29
CA ARG A 515 -11.55 18.64 10.05
C ARG A 515 -10.82 17.31 9.86
N LEU A 516 -10.27 16.77 10.94
CA LEU A 516 -9.49 15.53 10.90
C LEU A 516 -10.03 14.50 11.90
N VAL A 517 -10.06 13.25 11.48
CA VAL A 517 -10.19 12.07 12.35
C VAL A 517 -8.85 11.34 12.36
N ILE A 518 -8.30 11.06 13.55
CA ILE A 518 -7.05 10.32 13.71
C ILE A 518 -7.29 9.11 14.61
N ALA A 519 -6.89 7.93 14.14
CA ALA A 519 -6.84 6.70 14.92
C ALA A 519 -5.39 6.26 15.09
N VAL A 520 -5.02 5.94 16.33
CA VAL A 520 -3.69 5.46 16.72
C VAL A 520 -3.83 4.11 17.39
N MET A 521 -2.98 3.16 17.02
CA MET A 521 -2.87 1.84 17.65
C MET A 521 -1.42 1.54 17.94
N ILE A 522 -1.12 1.15 19.19
CA ILE A 522 0.20 0.72 19.66
C ILE A 522 0.05 -0.71 20.16
N ASP A 523 0.79 -1.62 19.57
CA ASP A 523 0.73 -3.06 19.82
C ASP A 523 1.82 -3.49 20.80
N GLU A 524 1.43 -4.12 21.89
CA GLU A 524 2.30 -4.64 22.95
C GLU A 524 3.27 -3.58 23.51
N PRO A 525 2.81 -2.40 23.96
CA PRO A 525 3.69 -1.48 24.70
C PRO A 525 4.12 -2.10 26.01
N SER A 526 5.43 -2.07 26.30
CA SER A 526 6.04 -2.70 27.50
C SER A 526 6.91 -1.73 28.32
N GLY A 527 7.07 -0.48 27.86
CA GLY A 527 7.91 0.54 28.51
C GLY A 527 7.20 1.31 29.63
N GLY A 528 6.53 0.63 30.56
CA GLY A 528 5.92 1.22 31.76
C GLY A 528 4.40 1.25 31.76
N SER A 529 3.74 1.97 30.84
CA SER A 529 2.28 2.00 30.72
C SER A 529 1.79 1.30 29.45
N TYR A 530 0.65 0.63 29.54
CA TYR A 530 -0.06 0.00 28.42
C TYR A 530 -1.43 0.63 28.16
N TYR A 531 -1.80 1.69 28.89
CA TYR A 531 -3.08 2.35 28.72
C TYR A 531 -3.09 3.26 27.49
N GLY A 532 -4.18 3.20 26.70
CA GLY A 532 -4.35 4.04 25.51
C GLY A 532 -4.24 5.55 25.80
N GLY A 533 -4.70 5.98 27.00
CA GLY A 533 -4.57 7.37 27.45
C GLY A 533 -3.13 7.83 27.71
N ASP A 534 -2.23 6.88 28.00
CA ASP A 534 -0.82 7.19 28.28
C ASP A 534 0.08 7.04 27.06
N VAL A 535 -0.20 6.07 26.19
CA VAL A 535 0.68 5.69 25.08
C VAL A 535 0.17 6.22 23.74
N ALA A 536 -1.12 6.04 23.42
CA ALA A 536 -1.68 6.43 22.12
C ALA A 536 -2.17 7.89 22.09
N ALA A 537 -2.76 8.40 23.18
CA ALA A 537 -3.28 9.77 23.23
C ALA A 537 -2.21 10.86 23.01
N PRO A 538 -0.97 10.76 23.51
CA PRO A 538 0.09 11.72 23.21
C PRO A 538 0.49 11.73 21.73
N VAL A 539 0.45 10.57 21.06
CA VAL A 539 0.73 10.45 19.62
C VAL A 539 -0.35 11.20 18.84
N PHE A 540 -1.62 10.91 19.16
CA PHE A 540 -2.75 11.63 18.58
C PHE A 540 -2.58 13.14 18.73
N SER A 541 -2.28 13.64 19.93
CA SER A 541 -2.10 15.07 20.21
C SER A 541 -1.03 15.71 19.31
N ARG A 542 0.16 15.09 19.22
CA ARG A 542 1.25 15.58 18.37
C ARG A 542 0.89 15.61 16.89
N VAL A 543 0.32 14.52 16.38
CA VAL A 543 -0.06 14.42 14.97
C VAL A 543 -1.19 15.40 14.65
N MET A 544 -2.22 15.47 15.50
CA MET A 544 -3.36 16.39 15.31
C MET A 544 -2.89 17.84 15.29
N ALA A 545 -2.09 18.26 16.27
CA ALA A 545 -1.58 19.62 16.36
C ALA A 545 -0.77 20.05 15.13
N GLY A 546 0.12 19.16 14.66
CA GLY A 546 0.92 19.42 13.46
C GLY A 546 0.08 19.45 12.19
N SER A 547 -0.87 18.52 12.07
CA SER A 547 -1.72 18.38 10.88
C SER A 547 -2.70 19.54 10.72
N LEU A 548 -3.36 19.97 11.81
CA LEU A 548 -4.27 21.13 11.77
C LEU A 548 -3.53 22.41 11.36
N ARG A 549 -2.31 22.62 11.88
CA ARG A 549 -1.46 23.74 11.47
C ARG A 549 -1.04 23.66 10.01
N ALA A 550 -0.65 22.46 9.54
CA ALA A 550 -0.26 22.25 8.14
C ALA A 550 -1.40 22.53 7.17
N LEU A 551 -2.65 22.27 7.59
CA LEU A 551 -3.86 22.54 6.81
C LEU A 551 -4.44 23.97 7.02
N GLY A 552 -3.84 24.80 7.88
CA GLY A 552 -4.30 26.15 8.15
C GLY A 552 -5.68 26.20 8.83
N VAL A 553 -6.03 25.20 9.64
CA VAL A 553 -7.34 25.12 10.32
C VAL A 553 -7.39 26.12 11.46
N GLU A 554 -8.45 26.91 11.53
CA GLU A 554 -8.67 27.88 12.59
C GLU A 554 -8.86 27.20 13.96
N GLN A 555 -8.37 27.89 15.01
CA GLN A 555 -8.49 27.44 16.40
C GLN A 555 -9.90 27.69 16.93
N ASP A 556 -10.48 26.68 17.61
CA ASP A 556 -11.83 26.74 18.18
C ASP A 556 -11.85 26.74 19.72
N ALA A 557 -10.70 26.57 20.36
CA ALA A 557 -10.61 26.74 21.81
C ALA A 557 -10.40 28.22 22.17
N PRO A 558 -10.99 28.70 23.30
CA PRO A 558 -10.70 30.05 23.77
C PRO A 558 -9.19 30.23 24.00
N PRO A 559 -8.62 31.41 23.70
CA PRO A 559 -7.20 31.65 23.94
C PRO A 559 -6.89 31.34 25.40
N MET A 560 -5.86 30.54 25.64
CA MET A 560 -5.37 30.28 27.01
C MET A 560 -4.99 31.65 27.56
N GLN A 561 -5.75 32.17 28.56
CA GLN A 561 -5.32 33.34 29.32
C GLN A 561 -3.93 32.95 29.89
N ALA A 562 -2.90 33.64 29.43
CA ALA A 562 -1.60 33.56 30.05
C ALA A 562 -1.83 33.80 31.54
N ALA A 563 -1.48 32.82 32.40
CA ALA A 563 -1.51 33.04 33.83
C ALA A 563 -0.63 34.28 34.07
N VAL A 564 -1.27 35.43 34.34
CA VAL A 564 -0.56 36.64 34.77
C VAL A 564 0.11 36.19 36.06
N ALA A 565 1.43 36.06 36.01
CA ALA A 565 2.22 35.83 37.21
C ALA A 565 2.00 37.07 38.07
N VAL A 566 1.09 36.97 39.05
CA VAL A 566 0.94 37.96 40.07
C VAL A 566 2.26 37.98 40.83
N ALA A 567 3.07 38.99 40.55
CA ALA A 567 4.29 39.22 41.33
C ALA A 567 3.91 39.29 42.82
N PRO A 568 4.64 38.61 43.72
CA PRO A 568 4.34 38.69 45.15
C PRO A 568 4.45 40.16 45.58
N ALA A 569 3.37 40.65 46.23
CA ALA A 569 3.35 41.97 46.83
C ALA A 569 4.55 42.05 47.82
N LYS A 570 5.45 42.99 47.58
CA LYS A 570 6.47 43.35 48.56
C LYS A 570 5.77 43.94 49.77
N GLU A 571 5.78 43.22 50.90
CA GLU A 571 5.47 43.82 52.19
C GLU A 571 6.52 44.90 52.47
N SER A 572 6.06 46.15 52.54
CA SER A 572 6.85 47.25 53.08
C SER A 572 6.87 47.16 54.62
N MET A 573 8.06 47.01 55.21
CA MET A 573 8.30 47.28 56.63
C MET A 573 8.06 48.77 56.93
#